data_b0f7762792a7e03bfe5be5783d301b87
#
_entry.id   b0f7762792a7e03bfe5be5783d301b87
#
_cell.length_a   1.000
_cell.length_b   1.000
_cell.length_c   1.000
_cell.angle_alpha   90.00
_cell.angle_beta   90.00
_cell.angle_gamma   90.00
#
_symmetry.space_group_name_H-M   'P 1'
#
loop_
_entity.id
_entity.type
_entity.pdbx_description
1 polymer ?
#
loop_
_entity_poly.entity_id
_entity_poly.type
_entity_poly.pdbx_seq_one_letter_code
_entity_poly.pdbx_strand_id
1 'polypeptide(L)'
;CIDNGITVIRVFDALNDVRNLETAMKAIKKYGGICEATICYTTSPVHTNEYFIKLAKTLEDMGADNICIKDMANLLLPYTAYDLVKGIKSVLKPATKVHLHTHNTTGTGDMINLKAIEAGCDIVDTALSALGNGTSQPATEPLVATLRGTEYDTGLDLSKLIPINNHFKKVADELEKSGALNP
;
A
#
# COMPACT_ATOMS: atom_id res chain seq x y z
N CYS A 1 3.69 1.67 21.32
CA CYS A 1 4.24 1.55 19.96
C CYS A 1 5.19 2.73 19.67
N ILE A 2 4.69 3.99 19.68
CA ILE A 2 5.46 5.18 19.31
C ILE A 2 6.73 5.33 20.15
N ASP A 3 6.63 5.19 21.48
CA ASP A 3 7.77 5.23 22.40
C ASP A 3 8.83 4.15 22.14
N ASN A 4 8.49 3.12 21.38
CA ASN A 4 9.38 2.03 20.98
C ASN A 4 9.83 2.12 19.51
N GLY A 5 9.70 3.30 18.89
CA GLY A 5 10.24 3.57 17.56
C GLY A 5 9.28 3.30 16.39
N ILE A 6 8.01 2.98 16.64
CA ILE A 6 6.99 2.87 15.58
C ILE A 6 6.49 4.28 15.26
N THR A 7 6.92 4.85 14.13
CA THR A 7 6.57 6.24 13.77
C THR A 7 5.29 6.36 12.97
N VAL A 8 4.98 5.40 12.10
CA VAL A 8 3.76 5.38 11.27
C VAL A 8 2.84 4.28 11.77
N ILE A 9 1.60 4.62 12.06
CA ILE A 9 0.58 3.65 12.47
C ILE A 9 -0.56 3.68 11.47
N ARG A 10 -0.77 2.54 10.80
CA ARG A 10 -1.88 2.33 9.87
C ARG A 10 -3.12 1.88 10.63
N VAL A 11 -4.24 2.54 10.37
CA VAL A 11 -5.56 2.21 10.94
C VAL A 11 -6.58 1.98 9.84
N PHE A 12 -7.43 0.97 10.01
CA PHE A 12 -8.49 0.69 9.06
C PHE A 12 -9.74 0.10 9.74
N ASP A 13 -10.85 0.22 9.05
CA ASP A 13 -12.08 -0.52 9.30
C ASP A 13 -12.50 -1.24 8.02
N ALA A 14 -12.77 -2.54 8.10
CA ALA A 14 -13.03 -3.38 6.92
C ALA A 14 -14.25 -2.92 6.09
N LEU A 15 -15.20 -2.23 6.74
CA LEU A 15 -16.40 -1.68 6.11
C LEU A 15 -16.31 -0.18 5.81
N ASN A 16 -15.15 0.43 6.01
CA ASN A 16 -14.90 1.87 5.84
C ASN A 16 -15.79 2.75 6.74
N ASP A 17 -16.18 2.26 7.92
CA ASP A 17 -16.90 3.07 8.89
C ASP A 17 -15.92 3.97 9.65
N VAL A 18 -15.87 5.23 9.27
CA VAL A 18 -14.94 6.22 9.84
C VAL A 18 -15.11 6.42 11.35
N ARG A 19 -16.28 6.11 11.92
CA ARG A 19 -16.54 6.20 13.37
C ARG A 19 -15.66 5.24 14.15
N ASN A 20 -15.35 4.09 13.56
CA ASN A 20 -14.46 3.09 14.18
C ASN A 20 -12.99 3.52 14.17
N LEU A 21 -12.59 4.47 13.31
CA LEU A 21 -11.21 4.95 13.20
C LEU A 21 -10.90 6.11 14.16
N GLU A 22 -11.92 6.86 14.57
CA GLU A 22 -11.77 8.15 15.26
C GLU A 22 -10.88 8.06 16.51
N THR A 23 -11.14 7.08 17.38
CA THR A 23 -10.40 6.93 18.64
C THR A 23 -8.93 6.59 18.39
N ALA A 24 -8.65 5.68 17.45
CA ALA A 24 -7.28 5.28 17.11
C ALA A 24 -6.52 6.45 16.47
N MET A 25 -7.13 7.16 15.52
CA MET A 25 -6.52 8.33 14.88
C MET A 25 -6.18 9.42 15.90
N LYS A 26 -7.11 9.77 16.80
CA LYS A 26 -6.88 10.75 17.89
C LYS A 26 -5.73 10.30 18.81
N ALA A 27 -5.65 9.03 19.14
CA ALA A 27 -4.58 8.50 19.97
C ALA A 27 -3.21 8.61 19.29
N ILE A 28 -3.11 8.24 18.01
CA ILE A 28 -1.87 8.37 17.24
C ILE A 28 -1.37 9.81 17.24
N LYS A 29 -2.25 10.76 16.91
CA LYS A 29 -1.91 12.20 16.90
C LYS A 29 -1.52 12.71 18.27
N LYS A 30 -2.23 12.29 19.33
CA LYS A 30 -1.93 12.69 20.72
C LYS A 30 -0.51 12.28 21.14
N TYR A 31 -0.03 11.13 20.69
CA TYR A 31 1.29 10.60 21.05
C TYR A 31 2.38 10.91 20.03
N GLY A 32 2.10 11.78 19.04
CA GLY A 32 3.09 12.27 18.08
C GLY A 32 3.45 11.30 16.94
N GLY A 33 2.61 10.28 16.70
CA GLY A 33 2.75 9.39 15.56
C GLY A 33 2.21 9.97 14.26
N ILE A 34 2.64 9.41 13.14
CA ILE A 34 2.09 9.66 11.81
C ILE A 34 0.88 8.73 11.64
N CYS A 35 -0.29 9.33 11.42
CA CYS A 35 -1.54 8.60 11.22
C CYS A 35 -1.74 8.27 9.74
N GLU A 36 -1.68 6.98 9.39
CA GLU A 36 -2.04 6.50 8.06
C GLU A 36 -3.43 5.88 8.10
N ALA A 37 -4.43 6.65 7.66
CA ALA A 37 -5.81 6.18 7.60
C ALA A 37 -6.07 5.45 6.29
N THR A 38 -6.82 4.34 6.36
CA THR A 38 -6.89 3.38 5.27
C THR A 38 -8.29 3.25 4.70
N ILE A 39 -8.37 3.24 3.39
CA ILE A 39 -9.53 2.90 2.57
C ILE A 39 -9.43 1.41 2.24
N CYS A 40 -10.37 0.60 2.69
CA CYS A 40 -10.50 -0.79 2.26
C CYS A 40 -11.19 -0.81 0.89
N TYR A 41 -10.40 -1.08 -0.17
CA TYR A 41 -10.93 -1.10 -1.53
C TYR A 41 -11.78 -2.35 -1.76
N THR A 42 -12.91 -2.17 -2.40
CA THR A 42 -13.81 -3.23 -2.85
C THR A 42 -14.59 -2.78 -4.08
N THR A 43 -15.30 -3.70 -4.72
CA THR A 43 -16.10 -3.43 -5.89
C THR A 43 -17.59 -3.73 -5.63
N SER A 44 -18.44 -2.76 -5.92
CA SER A 44 -19.89 -2.92 -5.94
C SER A 44 -20.51 -1.71 -6.65
N PRO A 45 -21.83 -1.70 -6.91
CA PRO A 45 -22.49 -0.54 -7.54
C PRO A 45 -22.35 0.77 -6.77
N VAL A 46 -22.07 0.73 -5.45
CA VAL A 46 -21.91 1.93 -4.61
C VAL A 46 -20.46 2.31 -4.32
N HIS A 47 -19.52 1.38 -4.54
CA HIS A 47 -18.09 1.60 -4.30
C HIS A 47 -17.42 2.11 -5.59
N THR A 48 -17.69 3.36 -5.93
CA THR A 48 -17.12 4.05 -7.10
C THR A 48 -15.84 4.81 -6.74
N ASN A 49 -15.09 5.26 -7.74
CA ASN A 49 -13.92 6.12 -7.48
C ASN A 49 -14.31 7.38 -6.73
N GLU A 50 -15.46 8.00 -7.04
CA GLU A 50 -15.98 9.19 -6.36
C GLU A 50 -16.26 8.92 -4.87
N TYR A 51 -16.79 7.74 -4.54
CA TYR A 51 -16.99 7.31 -3.16
C TYR A 51 -15.65 7.28 -2.41
N PHE A 52 -14.63 6.63 -2.97
CA PHE A 52 -13.32 6.52 -2.33
C PHE A 52 -12.57 7.85 -2.26
N ILE A 53 -12.69 8.72 -3.28
CA ILE A 53 -12.12 10.07 -3.28
C ILE A 53 -12.73 10.91 -2.13
N LYS A 54 -14.05 10.85 -1.96
CA LYS A 54 -14.74 11.53 -0.86
C LYS A 54 -14.32 10.96 0.50
N LEU A 55 -14.17 9.64 0.61
CA LEU A 55 -13.70 8.99 1.83
C LEU A 55 -12.29 9.43 2.18
N ALA A 56 -11.37 9.49 1.20
CA ALA A 56 -10.00 9.98 1.40
C ALA A 56 -9.99 11.40 1.98
N LYS A 57 -10.82 12.29 1.44
CA LYS A 57 -10.96 13.66 1.95
C LYS A 57 -11.51 13.69 3.37
N THR A 58 -12.50 12.87 3.67
CA THR A 58 -13.04 12.73 5.04
C THR A 58 -11.97 12.30 6.03
N LEU A 59 -11.16 11.30 5.69
CA LEU A 59 -10.08 10.82 6.55
C LEU A 59 -8.99 11.88 6.76
N GLU A 60 -8.64 12.64 5.73
CA GLU A 60 -7.73 13.80 5.87
C GLU A 60 -8.29 14.85 6.83
N ASP A 61 -9.57 15.18 6.70
CA ASP A 61 -10.25 16.17 7.57
C ASP A 61 -10.35 15.68 9.02
N MET A 62 -10.35 14.37 9.24
CA MET A 62 -10.25 13.74 10.56
C MET A 62 -8.82 13.75 11.15
N GLY A 63 -7.83 14.18 10.38
CA GLY A 63 -6.44 14.37 10.83
C GLY A 63 -5.46 13.28 10.37
N ALA A 64 -5.78 12.52 9.32
CA ALA A 64 -4.82 11.63 8.70
C ALA A 64 -3.64 12.42 8.07
N ASP A 65 -2.43 11.92 8.26
CA ASP A 65 -1.22 12.42 7.60
C ASP A 65 -1.00 11.73 6.25
N ASN A 66 -1.37 10.45 6.17
CA ASN A 66 -1.32 9.64 4.96
C ASN A 66 -2.67 8.96 4.71
N ILE A 67 -2.99 8.73 3.45
CA ILE A 67 -4.15 7.93 3.02
C ILE A 67 -3.64 6.67 2.35
N CYS A 68 -3.98 5.49 2.88
CA CYS A 68 -3.64 4.21 2.28
C CYS A 68 -4.85 3.63 1.53
N ILE A 69 -4.66 3.25 0.29
CA ILE A 69 -5.60 2.43 -0.48
C ILE A 69 -5.20 0.97 -0.26
N LYS A 70 -6.03 0.20 0.44
CA LYS A 70 -5.77 -1.20 0.77
C LYS A 70 -6.62 -2.13 -0.09
N ASP A 71 -5.98 -2.75 -1.07
CA ASP A 71 -6.58 -3.72 -1.99
C ASP A 71 -6.10 -5.13 -1.64
N MET A 72 -6.75 -5.75 -0.66
CA MET A 72 -6.37 -7.07 -0.12
C MET A 72 -6.59 -8.23 -1.08
N ALA A 73 -7.53 -8.09 -2.00
CA ALA A 73 -7.93 -9.17 -2.91
C ALA A 73 -7.47 -8.93 -4.36
N ASN A 74 -6.68 -7.87 -4.59
CA ASN A 74 -6.21 -7.47 -5.91
C ASN A 74 -7.37 -7.26 -6.90
N LEU A 75 -8.42 -6.56 -6.41
CA LEU A 75 -9.62 -6.24 -7.19
C LEU A 75 -9.44 -4.98 -8.03
N LEU A 76 -8.52 -4.12 -7.63
CA LEU A 76 -8.20 -2.89 -8.34
C LEU A 76 -7.58 -3.23 -9.71
N LEU A 77 -8.01 -2.54 -10.74
CA LEU A 77 -7.44 -2.69 -12.08
C LEU A 77 -6.46 -1.54 -12.37
N PRO A 78 -5.44 -1.73 -13.23
CA PRO A 78 -4.37 -0.73 -13.42
C PRO A 78 -4.87 0.66 -13.80
N TYR A 79 -5.80 0.78 -14.74
CA TYR A 79 -6.35 2.08 -15.16
C TYR A 79 -7.28 2.68 -14.11
N THR A 80 -8.05 1.84 -13.40
CA THR A 80 -8.87 2.28 -12.27
C THR A 80 -7.99 2.81 -11.13
N ALA A 81 -6.84 2.17 -10.88
CA ALA A 81 -5.85 2.64 -9.91
C ALA A 81 -5.30 4.02 -10.29
N TYR A 82 -4.96 4.23 -11.56
CA TYR A 82 -4.52 5.53 -12.07
C TYR A 82 -5.55 6.62 -11.79
N ASP A 83 -6.80 6.39 -12.20
CA ASP A 83 -7.89 7.36 -12.03
C ASP A 83 -8.21 7.61 -10.56
N LEU A 84 -8.22 6.57 -9.73
CA LEU A 84 -8.47 6.68 -8.30
C LEU A 84 -7.38 7.49 -7.58
N VAL A 85 -6.11 7.15 -7.80
CA VAL A 85 -4.97 7.85 -7.18
C VAL A 85 -4.95 9.30 -7.62
N LYS A 86 -5.10 9.57 -8.91
CA LYS A 86 -5.17 10.94 -9.46
C LYS A 86 -6.32 11.73 -8.86
N GLY A 87 -7.49 11.12 -8.73
CA GLY A 87 -8.66 11.74 -8.10
C GLY A 87 -8.42 12.05 -6.62
N ILE A 88 -7.85 11.11 -5.86
CA ILE A 88 -7.50 11.31 -4.45
C ILE A 88 -6.47 12.45 -4.31
N LYS A 89 -5.39 12.43 -5.08
CA LYS A 89 -4.37 13.50 -5.05
C LYS A 89 -4.94 14.88 -5.37
N SER A 90 -5.98 14.95 -6.19
CA SER A 90 -6.61 16.23 -6.56
C SER A 90 -7.39 16.91 -5.43
N VAL A 91 -7.84 16.15 -4.43
CA VAL A 91 -8.65 16.67 -3.31
C VAL A 91 -7.89 16.78 -1.99
N LEU A 92 -6.73 16.11 -1.89
CA LEU A 92 -5.89 16.15 -0.69
C LEU A 92 -4.92 17.33 -0.71
N LYS A 93 -4.45 17.71 0.48
CA LYS A 93 -3.37 18.69 0.63
C LYS A 93 -2.07 18.14 0.05
N PRO A 94 -1.17 18.99 -0.50
CA PRO A 94 0.10 18.53 -1.06
C PRO A 94 1.00 17.76 -0.07
N ALA A 95 0.85 18.00 1.23
CA ALA A 95 1.62 17.32 2.28
C ALA A 95 1.09 15.91 2.59
N THR A 96 -0.18 15.63 2.29
CA THR A 96 -0.80 14.32 2.57
C THR A 96 -0.32 13.30 1.54
N LYS A 97 0.30 12.23 2.02
CA LYS A 97 0.82 11.16 1.16
C LYS A 97 -0.28 10.17 0.78
N VAL A 98 -0.20 9.66 -0.44
CA VAL A 98 -1.04 8.55 -0.91
C VAL A 98 -0.19 7.29 -0.97
N HIS A 99 -0.64 6.26 -0.29
CA HIS A 99 0.01 4.96 -0.18
C HIS A 99 -0.88 3.90 -0.83
N LEU A 100 -0.33 3.07 -1.69
CA LEU A 100 -1.03 1.91 -2.26
C LEU A 100 -0.48 0.61 -1.66
N HIS A 101 -1.38 -0.16 -1.08
CA HIS A 101 -1.14 -1.53 -0.64
C HIS A 101 -2.03 -2.46 -1.46
N THR A 102 -1.45 -3.23 -2.35
CA THR A 102 -2.17 -4.26 -3.13
C THR A 102 -1.47 -5.60 -3.02
N HIS A 103 -2.25 -6.67 -3.12
CA HIS A 103 -1.74 -8.03 -3.28
C HIS A 103 -1.55 -8.34 -4.77
N ASN A 104 -1.04 -9.53 -5.10
CA ASN A 104 -0.81 -9.96 -6.49
C ASN A 104 -1.61 -11.22 -6.85
N THR A 105 -2.74 -11.44 -6.19
CA THR A 105 -3.57 -12.65 -6.32
C THR A 105 -4.06 -12.87 -7.76
N THR A 106 -4.40 -11.79 -8.48
CA THR A 106 -4.83 -11.86 -9.89
C THR A 106 -3.68 -11.74 -10.89
N GLY A 107 -2.45 -11.47 -10.41
CA GLY A 107 -1.27 -11.24 -11.24
C GLY A 107 -1.20 -9.83 -11.87
N THR A 108 -2.04 -8.89 -11.46
CA THR A 108 -2.06 -7.52 -12.01
C THR A 108 -1.37 -6.50 -11.11
N GLY A 109 -0.89 -6.91 -9.93
CA GLY A 109 -0.38 -6.02 -8.89
C GLY A 109 0.79 -5.13 -9.34
N ASP A 110 1.73 -5.67 -10.13
CA ASP A 110 2.86 -4.89 -10.68
C ASP A 110 2.37 -3.77 -11.60
N MET A 111 1.40 -4.07 -12.47
CA MET A 111 0.79 -3.08 -13.36
C MET A 111 -0.01 -2.04 -12.59
N ILE A 112 -0.68 -2.44 -11.51
CA ILE A 112 -1.41 -1.54 -10.60
C ILE A 112 -0.43 -0.58 -9.94
N ASN A 113 0.67 -1.08 -9.36
CA ASN A 113 1.71 -0.25 -8.74
C ASN A 113 2.29 0.75 -9.73
N LEU A 114 2.63 0.31 -10.95
CA LEU A 114 3.16 1.21 -11.97
C LEU A 114 2.17 2.33 -12.32
N LYS A 115 0.91 2.00 -12.55
CA LYS A 115 -0.13 2.99 -12.87
C LYS A 115 -0.45 3.93 -11.73
N ALA A 116 -0.40 3.45 -10.48
CA ALA A 116 -0.55 4.30 -9.31
C ALA A 116 0.61 5.29 -9.17
N ILE A 117 1.85 4.84 -9.39
CA ILE A 117 3.05 5.68 -9.37
C ILE A 117 2.94 6.79 -10.43
N GLU A 118 2.59 6.44 -11.68
CA GLU A 118 2.38 7.41 -12.76
C GLU A 118 1.27 8.43 -12.44
N ALA A 119 0.29 8.06 -11.60
CA ALA A 119 -0.78 8.94 -11.14
C ALA A 119 -0.39 9.83 -9.95
N GLY A 120 0.83 9.66 -9.39
CA GLY A 120 1.36 10.44 -8.28
C GLY A 120 1.21 9.77 -6.90
N CYS A 121 1.09 8.45 -6.84
CA CYS A 121 1.19 7.70 -5.59
C CYS A 121 2.58 7.90 -4.97
N ASP A 122 2.63 8.24 -3.70
CA ASP A 122 3.89 8.54 -3.01
C ASP A 122 4.60 7.28 -2.48
N ILE A 123 3.83 6.25 -2.13
CA ILE A 123 4.34 5.03 -1.48
C ILE A 123 3.60 3.81 -2.05
N VAL A 124 4.32 2.73 -2.31
CA VAL A 124 3.75 1.43 -2.67
C VAL A 124 4.35 0.33 -1.80
N ASP A 125 3.54 -0.64 -1.39
CA ASP A 125 4.01 -1.82 -0.68
C ASP A 125 4.44 -2.90 -1.66
N THR A 126 5.59 -3.52 -1.39
CA THR A 126 6.14 -4.65 -2.15
C THR A 126 6.73 -5.69 -1.19
N ALA A 127 6.95 -6.89 -1.68
CA ALA A 127 7.64 -7.95 -0.95
C ALA A 127 8.89 -8.40 -1.73
N LEU A 128 9.93 -8.86 -1.04
CA LEU A 128 11.05 -9.51 -1.71
C LEU A 128 10.55 -10.71 -2.52
N SER A 129 11.09 -10.91 -3.73
CA SER A 129 10.56 -11.91 -4.68
C SER A 129 10.51 -13.34 -4.12
N ALA A 130 11.35 -13.66 -3.13
CA ALA A 130 11.32 -14.96 -2.44
C ALA A 130 9.98 -15.24 -1.69
N LEU A 131 9.28 -14.20 -1.26
CA LEU A 131 8.02 -14.27 -0.54
C LEU A 131 6.93 -13.39 -1.18
N GLY A 132 7.23 -12.80 -2.33
CA GLY A 132 6.34 -11.96 -3.11
C GLY A 132 5.41 -12.75 -4.04
N ASN A 133 4.51 -12.01 -4.69
CA ASN A 133 3.53 -12.52 -5.66
C ASN A 133 2.45 -13.44 -5.07
N GLY A 134 1.58 -13.98 -5.91
CA GLY A 134 0.46 -14.78 -5.46
C GLY A 134 -0.40 -14.04 -4.45
N THR A 135 -0.60 -14.61 -3.27
CA THR A 135 -1.36 -13.98 -2.17
C THR A 135 -0.57 -12.92 -1.39
N SER A 136 0.73 -12.74 -1.69
CA SER A 136 1.56 -11.66 -1.16
C SER A 136 1.49 -10.42 -2.04
N GLN A 137 2.32 -9.41 -1.74
CA GLN A 137 2.45 -8.19 -2.52
C GLN A 137 3.26 -8.44 -3.82
N PRO A 138 3.19 -7.53 -4.81
CA PRO A 138 4.09 -7.53 -5.95
C PRO A 138 5.55 -7.55 -5.53
N ALA A 139 6.41 -8.15 -6.35
CA ALA A 139 7.82 -8.28 -6.03
C ALA A 139 8.57 -6.93 -6.09
N THR A 140 9.48 -6.70 -5.15
CA THR A 140 10.26 -5.45 -5.05
C THR A 140 11.22 -5.30 -6.24
N GLU A 141 11.96 -6.35 -6.57
CA GLU A 141 13.06 -6.29 -7.53
C GLU A 141 12.61 -5.91 -8.95
N PRO A 142 11.51 -6.48 -9.51
CA PRO A 142 10.99 -6.06 -10.80
C PRO A 142 10.56 -4.60 -10.83
N LEU A 143 9.91 -4.11 -9.77
CA LEU A 143 9.48 -2.72 -9.69
C LEU A 143 10.69 -1.77 -9.65
N VAL A 144 11.69 -2.06 -8.82
CA VAL A 144 12.94 -1.27 -8.75
C VAL A 144 13.64 -1.24 -10.11
N ALA A 145 13.72 -2.40 -10.79
CA ALA A 145 14.32 -2.47 -12.12
C ALA A 145 13.55 -1.65 -13.16
N THR A 146 12.21 -1.71 -13.11
CA THR A 146 11.33 -0.97 -14.04
C THR A 146 11.45 0.54 -13.87
N LEU A 147 11.58 1.02 -12.64
CA LEU A 147 11.61 2.46 -12.33
C LEU A 147 13.02 3.07 -12.49
N ARG A 148 14.07 2.25 -12.60
CA ARG A 148 15.46 2.72 -12.69
C ARG A 148 15.66 3.67 -13.87
N GLY A 149 16.25 4.85 -13.58
CA GLY A 149 16.54 5.87 -14.58
C GLY A 149 15.33 6.66 -15.07
N THR A 150 14.16 6.45 -14.49
CA THR A 150 12.97 7.27 -14.70
C THR A 150 12.87 8.37 -13.63
N GLU A 151 11.91 9.28 -13.75
CA GLU A 151 11.59 10.26 -12.70
C GLU A 151 11.09 9.62 -11.40
N TYR A 152 10.74 8.33 -11.43
CA TYR A 152 10.26 7.53 -10.28
C TYR A 152 11.34 6.62 -9.71
N ASP A 153 12.61 6.81 -10.08
CA ASP A 153 13.71 5.97 -9.60
C ASP A 153 13.76 5.95 -8.07
N THR A 154 13.70 4.76 -7.49
CA THR A 154 13.68 4.57 -6.05
C THR A 154 15.04 4.79 -5.39
N GLY A 155 16.11 4.81 -6.17
CA GLY A 155 17.49 4.82 -5.66
C GLY A 155 17.93 3.53 -4.97
N LEU A 156 17.10 2.49 -4.97
CA LEU A 156 17.44 1.18 -4.39
C LEU A 156 18.46 0.45 -5.27
N ASP A 157 19.50 -0.09 -4.63
CA ASP A 157 20.54 -0.89 -5.28
C ASP A 157 20.12 -2.38 -5.32
N LEU A 158 19.76 -2.87 -6.50
CA LEU A 158 19.37 -4.27 -6.69
C LEU A 158 20.46 -5.25 -6.22
N SER A 159 21.75 -4.90 -6.35
CA SER A 159 22.83 -5.77 -5.90
C SER A 159 22.80 -6.02 -4.38
N LYS A 160 22.26 -5.06 -3.61
CA LYS A 160 22.08 -5.19 -2.16
C LYS A 160 20.82 -5.96 -1.78
N LEU A 161 19.83 -6.01 -2.65
CA LEU A 161 18.61 -6.81 -2.43
C LEU A 161 18.86 -8.31 -2.66
N ILE A 162 19.78 -8.68 -3.57
CA ILE A 162 20.09 -10.08 -3.89
C ILE A 162 20.44 -10.94 -2.65
N PRO A 163 21.41 -10.55 -1.79
CA PRO A 163 21.75 -11.35 -0.61
C PRO A 163 20.60 -11.46 0.39
N ILE A 164 19.79 -10.40 0.52
CA ILE A 164 18.62 -10.39 1.39
C ILE A 164 17.57 -11.39 0.84
N ASN A 165 17.28 -11.29 -0.45
CA ASN A 165 16.35 -12.21 -1.11
C ASN A 165 16.82 -13.66 -1.04
N ASN A 166 18.12 -13.92 -1.19
CA ASN A 166 18.70 -15.26 -1.05
C ASN A 166 18.57 -15.83 0.37
N HIS A 167 18.60 -14.97 1.40
CA HIS A 167 18.29 -15.38 2.76
C HIS A 167 16.83 -15.82 2.87
N PHE A 168 15.89 -15.00 2.38
CA PHE A 168 14.46 -15.30 2.46
C PHE A 168 14.04 -16.49 1.58
N LYS A 169 14.77 -16.82 0.49
CA LYS A 169 14.57 -18.08 -0.24
C LYS A 169 14.76 -19.30 0.65
N LYS A 170 15.80 -19.29 1.49
CA LYS A 170 16.03 -20.38 2.44
C LYS A 170 14.91 -20.48 3.47
N VAL A 171 14.44 -19.33 3.98
CA VAL A 171 13.30 -19.27 4.90
C VAL A 171 12.03 -19.81 4.23
N ALA A 172 11.76 -19.42 2.98
CA ALA A 172 10.61 -19.91 2.22
C ALA A 172 10.68 -21.45 2.04
N ASP A 173 11.85 -21.98 1.65
CA ASP A 173 12.09 -23.43 1.52
C ASP A 173 11.83 -24.19 2.83
N GLU A 174 12.20 -23.61 3.99
CA GLU A 174 11.96 -24.19 5.30
C GLU A 174 10.48 -24.18 5.65
N LEU A 175 9.78 -23.05 5.39
CA LEU A 175 8.34 -22.91 5.63
C LEU A 175 7.52 -23.85 4.74
N GLU A 176 7.92 -24.02 3.48
CA GLU A 176 7.29 -24.96 2.55
C GLU A 176 7.45 -26.41 3.03
N LYS A 177 8.67 -26.82 3.39
CA LYS A 177 8.94 -28.16 3.96
C LYS A 177 8.16 -28.43 5.23
N SER A 178 7.92 -27.42 6.04
CA SER A 178 7.12 -27.56 7.27
C SER A 178 5.61 -27.56 7.03
N GLY A 179 5.16 -27.25 5.79
CA GLY A 179 3.76 -27.08 5.44
C GLY A 179 3.15 -25.76 5.92
N ALA A 180 3.96 -24.83 6.42
CA ALA A 180 3.51 -23.49 6.83
C ALA A 180 3.33 -22.53 5.65
N LEU A 181 4.03 -22.76 4.55
CA LEU A 181 3.87 -22.05 3.28
C LEU A 181 3.38 -23.05 2.24
N ASN A 182 2.31 -22.70 1.54
CA ASN A 182 1.80 -23.44 0.40
C ASN A 182 1.85 -22.50 -0.81
N PRO A 183 2.77 -22.74 -1.77
CA PRO A 183 2.97 -21.88 -2.94
C PRO A 183 1.80 -21.87 -3.90
#